data_22636ded34a6b0841c08d83b9a151507
#
_entry.id   22636ded34a6b0841c08d83b9a151507
#
_cell.length_a   1.000
_cell.length_b   1.000
_cell.length_c   1.000
_cell.angle_alpha   90.00
_cell.angle_beta   90.00
_cell.angle_gamma   90.00
#
_symmetry.space_group_name_H-M   'P 1'
#
loop_
_entity.id
_entity.type
_entity.pdbx_description
1 polymer ?
#
loop_
_entity_poly.entity_id
_entity_poly.type
_entity_poly.pdbx_seq_one_letter_code
_entity_poly.pdbx_strand_id
1 'polypeptide(L)'
;MKIQNGFTLLETEKEFKEWLDKQHPTRTINKLQVHHMALPDYSTWEATDKRVYGDNRESGRTLALDSYGKTTWNSPDGYGHYIAQHFSIFPNGKVTTGRNLNSTPIGIAGWNTHAICVEIYGNFDKGCDIMTEEQRKAVIFVFALLADKFKLPKTSTYIRPHAWFTSGGTYLGDYIAGKSRKTCPGTNFMGFGNTRKAFENNF
;
A
#
# COMPACT_ATOMS: atom_id res chain seq x y z
N MET A 1 -6.40 -15.90 9.59
CA MET A 1 -6.09 -15.87 8.14
C MET A 1 -7.26 -16.46 7.37
N LYS A 2 -7.92 -15.67 6.54
CA LYS A 2 -9.09 -16.08 5.72
C LYS A 2 -8.79 -15.82 4.25
N ILE A 3 -9.18 -16.74 3.36
CA ILE A 3 -9.07 -16.56 1.90
C ILE A 3 -10.45 -16.22 1.38
N GLN A 4 -10.58 -15.09 0.71
CA GLN A 4 -11.83 -14.64 0.10
C GLN A 4 -11.54 -14.15 -1.32
N ASN A 5 -12.24 -14.70 -2.31
CA ASN A 5 -12.11 -14.32 -3.73
C ASN A 5 -10.65 -14.32 -4.24
N GLY A 6 -9.82 -15.26 -3.75
CA GLY A 6 -8.40 -15.37 -4.14
C GLY A 6 -7.45 -14.48 -3.34
N PHE A 7 -7.95 -13.57 -2.50
CA PHE A 7 -7.15 -12.72 -1.63
C PHE A 7 -7.14 -13.24 -0.19
N THR A 8 -6.04 -13.08 0.51
CA THR A 8 -5.91 -13.48 1.91
C THR A 8 -6.12 -12.28 2.81
N LEU A 9 -7.07 -12.38 3.75
CA LEU A 9 -7.26 -11.44 4.84
C LEU A 9 -6.36 -11.84 6.02
N LEU A 10 -5.55 -10.92 6.47
CA LEU A 10 -4.59 -11.04 7.57
C LEU A 10 -5.00 -10.04 8.66
N GLU A 11 -5.53 -10.55 9.76
CA GLU A 11 -6.20 -9.73 10.78
C GLU A 11 -5.25 -9.23 11.87
N THR A 12 -4.05 -9.84 11.96
CA THR A 12 -3.05 -9.51 12.98
C THR A 12 -1.64 -9.50 12.40
N GLU A 13 -0.70 -8.84 13.12
CA GLU A 13 0.72 -8.89 12.80
C GLU A 13 1.25 -10.33 12.72
N LYS A 14 0.83 -11.18 13.67
CA LYS A 14 1.22 -12.59 13.69
C LYS A 14 0.80 -13.31 12.41
N GLU A 15 -0.46 -13.13 11.97
CA GLU A 15 -0.95 -13.73 10.74
C GLU A 15 -0.22 -13.20 9.50
N PHE A 16 0.09 -11.90 9.47
CA PHE A 16 0.88 -11.31 8.38
C PHE A 16 2.27 -11.92 8.32
N LYS A 17 2.94 -12.03 9.48
CA LYS A 17 4.27 -12.65 9.57
C LYS A 17 4.24 -14.12 9.13
N GLU A 18 3.31 -14.92 9.65
CA GLU A 18 3.17 -16.34 9.30
C GLU A 18 2.89 -16.54 7.80
N TRP A 19 2.08 -15.66 7.20
CA TRP A 19 1.83 -15.68 5.77
C TRP A 19 3.09 -15.30 4.99
N LEU A 20 3.77 -14.23 5.40
CA LEU A 20 4.96 -13.72 4.71
C LEU A 20 6.14 -14.70 4.78
N ASP A 21 6.32 -15.41 5.90
CA ASP A 21 7.37 -16.41 6.08
C ASP A 21 7.25 -17.55 5.05
N LYS A 22 6.04 -17.88 4.64
CA LYS A 22 5.74 -18.92 3.62
C LYS A 22 5.93 -18.43 2.19
N GLN A 23 6.15 -17.14 1.97
CA GLN A 23 6.34 -16.61 0.62
C GLN A 23 7.80 -16.72 0.18
N HIS A 24 8.02 -17.23 -1.01
CA HIS A 24 9.33 -17.38 -1.63
C HIS A 24 9.30 -16.87 -3.08
N PRO A 25 9.17 -15.54 -3.28
CA PRO A 25 9.13 -14.99 -4.63
C PRO A 25 10.46 -15.25 -5.36
N THR A 26 10.35 -15.60 -6.64
CA THR A 26 11.50 -15.94 -7.48
C THR A 26 12.15 -14.70 -8.09
N ARG A 27 11.44 -13.55 -8.11
CA ARG A 27 12.03 -12.28 -8.55
C ARG A 27 12.82 -11.59 -7.45
N THR A 28 13.80 -10.80 -7.83
CA THR A 28 14.48 -9.89 -6.89
C THR A 28 13.48 -8.86 -6.34
N ILE A 29 13.50 -8.65 -5.02
CA ILE A 29 12.76 -7.58 -4.34
C ILE A 29 13.78 -6.76 -3.54
N ASN A 30 13.89 -5.47 -3.86
CA ASN A 30 14.86 -4.57 -3.24
C ASN A 30 14.30 -3.16 -2.97
N LYS A 31 12.97 -2.99 -3.03
CA LYS A 31 12.28 -1.69 -2.85
C LYS A 31 10.91 -1.89 -2.26
N LEU A 32 10.47 -0.92 -1.43
CA LEU A 32 9.12 -0.84 -0.90
C LEU A 32 8.52 0.51 -1.29
N GLN A 33 7.31 0.50 -1.84
CA GLN A 33 6.56 1.70 -2.19
C GLN A 33 5.47 1.97 -1.17
N VAL A 34 5.36 3.23 -0.75
CA VAL A 34 4.35 3.70 0.20
C VAL A 34 3.32 4.54 -0.56
N HIS A 35 2.07 4.13 -0.50
CA HIS A 35 0.95 4.83 -1.12
C HIS A 35 -0.22 4.98 -0.16
N HIS A 36 -1.06 6.00 -0.38
CA HIS A 36 -2.43 6.04 0.09
C HIS A 36 -3.39 5.95 -1.09
N MET A 37 -4.58 5.45 -0.85
CA MET A 37 -5.57 5.33 -1.92
C MET A 37 -6.15 6.69 -2.32
N ALA A 38 -6.19 7.66 -1.42
CA ALA A 38 -6.87 8.94 -1.51
C ALA A 38 -8.39 8.80 -1.70
N LEU A 39 -8.81 8.01 -2.67
CA LEU A 39 -10.15 7.49 -2.85
C LEU A 39 -10.04 5.97 -3.13
N PRO A 40 -10.75 5.14 -2.38
CA PRO A 40 -11.70 5.48 -1.30
C PRO A 40 -11.05 6.03 -0.02
N ASP A 41 -11.77 6.88 0.68
CA ASP A 41 -11.43 7.53 1.95
C ASP A 41 -12.21 6.94 3.14
N TYR A 42 -12.03 7.47 4.35
CA TYR A 42 -12.73 6.97 5.54
C TYR A 42 -14.24 7.19 5.49
N SER A 43 -14.72 8.22 4.81
CA SER A 43 -16.16 8.41 4.62
C SER A 43 -16.76 7.27 3.76
N THR A 44 -16.02 6.84 2.75
CA THR A 44 -16.37 5.67 1.93
C THR A 44 -16.37 4.39 2.77
N TRP A 45 -15.36 4.21 3.66
CA TRP A 45 -15.24 3.06 4.56
C TRP A 45 -16.43 2.91 5.50
N GLU A 46 -16.85 3.99 6.15
CA GLU A 46 -17.93 3.98 7.12
C GLU A 46 -19.33 3.93 6.48
N ALA A 47 -19.51 4.54 5.33
CA ALA A 47 -20.79 4.59 4.65
C ALA A 47 -20.94 3.47 3.60
N THR A 48 -20.15 3.52 2.54
CA THR A 48 -20.34 2.67 1.36
C THR A 48 -19.85 1.26 1.61
N ASP A 49 -18.61 1.07 2.07
CA ASP A 49 -18.03 -0.25 2.24
C ASP A 49 -18.75 -1.04 3.34
N LYS A 50 -19.11 -0.38 4.44
CA LYS A 50 -19.90 -0.97 5.51
C LYS A 50 -21.29 -1.42 5.03
N ARG A 51 -21.96 -0.59 4.22
CA ARG A 51 -23.29 -0.91 3.67
C ARG A 51 -23.24 -2.02 2.63
N VAL A 52 -22.21 -2.01 1.74
CA VAL A 52 -22.12 -2.93 0.59
C VAL A 52 -21.54 -4.28 0.98
N TYR A 53 -20.51 -4.28 1.83
CA TYR A 53 -19.72 -5.48 2.14
C TYR A 53 -19.87 -5.96 3.59
N GLY A 54 -20.44 -5.15 4.50
CA GLY A 54 -20.64 -5.52 5.91
C GLY A 54 -19.32 -5.90 6.59
N ASP A 55 -19.31 -7.06 7.25
CA ASP A 55 -18.13 -7.59 7.96
C ASP A 55 -17.01 -8.09 7.03
N ASN A 56 -17.25 -8.13 5.72
CA ASN A 56 -16.27 -8.53 4.71
C ASN A 56 -15.72 -7.34 3.91
N ARG A 57 -15.79 -6.12 4.47
CA ARG A 57 -15.46 -4.88 3.72
C ARG A 57 -14.03 -4.83 3.21
N GLU A 58 -13.05 -5.42 3.91
CA GLU A 58 -11.66 -5.49 3.45
C GLU A 58 -11.55 -6.31 2.15
N SER A 59 -12.10 -7.50 2.17
CA SER A 59 -12.08 -8.40 1.00
C SER A 59 -12.95 -7.88 -0.13
N GLY A 60 -14.11 -7.32 0.19
CA GLY A 60 -15.01 -6.71 -0.79
C GLY A 60 -14.37 -5.51 -1.49
N ARG A 61 -13.72 -4.64 -0.73
CA ARG A 61 -12.95 -3.51 -1.30
C ARG A 61 -11.77 -3.98 -2.12
N THR A 62 -11.02 -4.99 -1.67
CA THR A 62 -9.90 -5.55 -2.43
C THR A 62 -10.37 -6.09 -3.79
N LEU A 63 -11.50 -6.80 -3.82
CA LEU A 63 -12.10 -7.28 -5.06
C LEU A 63 -12.55 -6.13 -5.98
N ALA A 64 -13.10 -5.05 -5.42
CA ALA A 64 -13.45 -3.86 -6.19
C ALA A 64 -12.22 -3.18 -6.81
N LEU A 65 -11.11 -3.12 -6.08
CA LEU A 65 -9.83 -2.61 -6.60
C LEU A 65 -9.25 -3.50 -7.70
N ASP A 66 -9.39 -4.82 -7.59
CA ASP A 66 -9.02 -5.76 -8.64
C ASP A 66 -9.84 -5.55 -9.91
N SER A 67 -11.14 -5.41 -9.77
CA SER A 67 -12.06 -5.12 -10.87
C SER A 67 -11.76 -3.76 -11.53
N TYR A 68 -11.43 -2.74 -10.73
CA TYR A 68 -10.96 -1.44 -11.22
C TYR A 68 -9.65 -1.58 -12.00
N GLY A 69 -8.71 -2.36 -11.48
CA GLY A 69 -7.45 -2.65 -12.16
C GLY A 69 -7.63 -3.30 -13.52
N LYS A 70 -8.59 -4.23 -13.62
CA LYS A 70 -8.96 -4.91 -14.88
C LYS A 70 -9.46 -3.92 -15.92
N THR A 71 -10.31 -2.96 -15.54
CA THR A 71 -10.86 -1.98 -16.47
C THR A 71 -9.91 -0.83 -16.80
N THR A 72 -9.02 -0.49 -15.88
CA THR A 72 -8.17 0.71 -16.00
C THR A 72 -6.81 0.41 -16.64
N TRP A 73 -6.14 -0.63 -16.19
CA TRP A 73 -4.77 -0.95 -16.64
C TRP A 73 -4.72 -2.22 -17.48
N ASN A 74 -5.67 -3.13 -17.30
CA ASN A 74 -5.75 -4.43 -17.97
C ASN A 74 -4.40 -5.18 -17.97
N SER A 75 -3.70 -5.15 -16.84
CA SER A 75 -2.37 -5.75 -16.66
C SER A 75 -2.44 -6.84 -15.60
N PRO A 76 -2.73 -8.10 -15.98
CA PRO A 76 -2.84 -9.20 -15.03
C PRO A 76 -1.49 -9.54 -14.41
N ASP A 77 -1.54 -10.11 -13.21
CA ASP A 77 -0.35 -10.54 -12.47
C ASP A 77 0.13 -11.96 -12.85
N GLY A 78 -0.49 -12.58 -13.82
CA GLY A 78 -0.21 -13.96 -14.24
C GLY A 78 -0.88 -15.02 -13.34
N TYR A 79 -1.59 -14.62 -12.30
CA TYR A 79 -2.32 -15.48 -11.36
C TYR A 79 -3.82 -15.18 -11.31
N GLY A 80 -4.30 -14.33 -12.23
CA GLY A 80 -5.71 -14.00 -12.41
C GLY A 80 -6.14 -12.69 -11.75
N HIS A 81 -5.23 -11.92 -11.16
CA HIS A 81 -5.53 -10.65 -10.50
C HIS A 81 -5.00 -9.45 -11.31
N TYR A 82 -5.72 -8.34 -11.23
CA TYR A 82 -5.43 -7.07 -11.91
C TYR A 82 -5.13 -5.94 -10.93
N ILE A 83 -5.25 -6.18 -9.63
CA ILE A 83 -4.96 -5.21 -8.58
C ILE A 83 -3.52 -4.69 -8.70
N ALA A 84 -3.32 -3.40 -8.48
CA ALA A 84 -2.04 -2.74 -8.72
C ALA A 84 -0.99 -3.05 -7.63
N GLN A 85 -1.43 -3.08 -6.37
CA GLN A 85 -0.60 -3.23 -5.17
C GLN A 85 -0.52 -4.67 -4.68
N HIS A 86 0.53 -4.99 -3.92
CA HIS A 86 0.70 -6.31 -3.29
C HIS A 86 -0.07 -6.43 -1.97
N PHE A 87 -0.22 -5.31 -1.25
CA PHE A 87 -0.93 -5.27 0.02
C PHE A 87 -1.79 -4.03 0.12
N SER A 88 -2.95 -4.18 0.77
CA SER A 88 -3.81 -3.08 1.18
C SER A 88 -3.96 -3.09 2.70
N ILE A 89 -3.75 -1.93 3.36
CA ILE A 89 -3.90 -1.77 4.81
C ILE A 89 -5.15 -0.93 5.07
N PHE A 90 -6.07 -1.46 5.88
CA PHE A 90 -7.39 -0.87 6.13
C PHE A 90 -7.46 -0.07 7.44
N PRO A 91 -8.48 0.80 7.63
CA PRO A 91 -8.62 1.63 8.82
C PRO A 91 -8.62 0.87 10.16
N ASN A 92 -9.07 -0.37 10.17
CA ASN A 92 -9.09 -1.24 11.36
C ASN A 92 -7.80 -2.05 11.55
N GLY A 93 -6.73 -1.71 10.83
CA GLY A 93 -5.42 -2.35 10.95
C GLY A 93 -5.29 -3.71 10.24
N LYS A 94 -6.37 -4.21 9.63
CA LYS A 94 -6.30 -5.47 8.87
C LYS A 94 -5.62 -5.24 7.52
N VAL A 95 -5.02 -6.31 6.99
CA VAL A 95 -4.27 -6.29 5.73
C VAL A 95 -4.86 -7.33 4.78
N THR A 96 -5.02 -6.97 3.51
CA THR A 96 -5.28 -7.96 2.47
C THR A 96 -4.08 -8.10 1.55
N THR A 97 -3.86 -9.33 1.08
CA THR A 97 -2.98 -9.54 -0.08
C THR A 97 -3.67 -9.02 -1.33
N GLY A 98 -2.88 -8.71 -2.33
CA GLY A 98 -3.35 -8.25 -3.65
C GLY A 98 -2.58 -8.96 -4.75
N ARG A 99 -1.87 -8.19 -5.58
CA ARG A 99 -1.03 -8.66 -6.66
C ARG A 99 0.00 -9.68 -6.18
N ASN A 100 0.24 -10.74 -6.95
CA ASN A 100 1.21 -11.77 -6.60
C ASN A 100 2.62 -11.18 -6.41
N LEU A 101 3.37 -11.67 -5.41
CA LEU A 101 4.73 -11.18 -5.13
C LEU A 101 5.73 -11.45 -6.25
N ASN A 102 5.46 -12.38 -7.16
CA ASN A 102 6.29 -12.62 -8.35
C ASN A 102 6.02 -11.61 -9.48
N SER A 103 5.00 -10.77 -9.36
CA SER A 103 4.62 -9.81 -10.38
C SER A 103 5.06 -8.39 -10.02
N THR A 104 5.41 -7.60 -11.02
CA THR A 104 5.75 -6.18 -10.82
C THR A 104 4.48 -5.38 -10.49
N PRO A 105 4.49 -4.51 -9.48
CA PRO A 105 3.33 -3.69 -9.14
C PRO A 105 3.08 -2.59 -10.17
N ILE A 106 1.90 -1.96 -10.08
CA ILE A 106 1.56 -0.74 -10.83
C ILE A 106 1.46 0.42 -9.83
N GLY A 107 2.57 0.96 -9.40
CA GLY A 107 2.65 2.00 -8.38
C GLY A 107 3.35 3.27 -8.89
N ILE A 108 4.68 3.32 -8.78
CA ILE A 108 5.49 4.47 -9.14
C ILE A 108 6.16 4.24 -10.50
N ALA A 109 5.83 5.07 -11.50
CA ALA A 109 6.47 5.03 -12.82
C ALA A 109 8.01 5.08 -12.67
N GLY A 110 8.72 4.24 -13.42
CA GLY A 110 10.18 4.13 -13.37
C GLY A 110 10.76 3.47 -12.11
N TRP A 111 9.90 3.16 -11.10
CA TRP A 111 10.38 2.56 -9.85
C TRP A 111 9.62 1.28 -9.41
N ASN A 112 8.84 0.69 -10.34
CA ASN A 112 8.07 -0.53 -10.09
C ASN A 112 8.90 -1.81 -10.10
N THR A 113 9.89 -1.90 -10.97
CA THR A 113 10.78 -3.08 -11.08
C THR A 113 11.44 -3.37 -9.74
N HIS A 114 11.34 -4.61 -9.28
CA HIS A 114 11.86 -5.08 -7.98
C HIS A 114 11.17 -4.47 -6.74
N ALA A 115 10.04 -3.78 -6.88
CA ALA A 115 9.33 -3.19 -5.76
C ALA A 115 8.20 -4.09 -5.21
N ILE A 116 7.93 -3.93 -3.91
CA ILE A 116 6.64 -4.25 -3.29
C ILE A 116 5.87 -2.94 -3.15
N CYS A 117 4.62 -2.91 -3.58
CA CYS A 117 3.71 -1.78 -3.45
C CYS A 117 2.70 -2.04 -2.33
N VAL A 118 2.60 -1.11 -1.39
CA VAL A 118 1.64 -1.13 -0.29
C VAL A 118 0.74 0.10 -0.41
N GLU A 119 -0.57 -0.13 -0.51
CA GLU A 119 -1.60 0.91 -0.53
C GLU A 119 -2.30 0.98 0.81
N ILE A 120 -2.42 2.17 1.37
CA ILE A 120 -3.02 2.43 2.66
C ILE A 120 -4.37 3.10 2.41
N TYR A 121 -5.44 2.48 2.88
CA TYR A 121 -6.80 2.98 2.70
C TYR A 121 -7.00 4.32 3.42
N GLY A 122 -7.48 5.32 2.70
CA GLY A 122 -7.76 6.66 3.23
C GLY A 122 -7.08 7.77 2.43
N ASN A 123 -7.44 9.01 2.76
CA ASN A 123 -6.85 10.22 2.22
C ASN A 123 -6.12 10.99 3.35
N PHE A 124 -4.80 10.88 3.40
CA PHE A 124 -4.00 11.51 4.44
C PHE A 124 -3.39 12.85 4.02
N ASP A 125 -4.04 13.56 3.10
CA ASP A 125 -3.72 14.96 2.87
C ASP A 125 -4.23 15.83 4.04
N LYS A 126 -3.57 16.96 4.26
CA LYS A 126 -3.93 17.90 5.34
C LYS A 126 -5.39 18.34 5.18
N GLY A 127 -6.15 18.19 6.27
CA GLY A 127 -7.59 18.51 6.29
C GLY A 127 -8.51 17.38 5.84
N CYS A 128 -7.96 16.21 5.47
CA CYS A 128 -8.69 14.99 5.13
C CYS A 128 -8.65 13.97 6.29
N ASP A 129 -8.49 12.68 5.99
CA ASP A 129 -8.51 11.63 7.01
C ASP A 129 -7.33 11.73 7.99
N ILE A 130 -7.61 11.38 9.24
CA ILE A 130 -6.58 11.15 10.27
C ILE A 130 -6.45 9.65 10.46
N MET A 131 -5.24 9.14 10.23
CA MET A 131 -4.97 7.71 10.35
C MET A 131 -5.32 7.18 11.73
N THR A 132 -6.06 6.07 11.79
CA THR A 132 -6.37 5.40 13.06
C THR A 132 -5.11 4.81 13.67
N GLU A 133 -5.11 4.60 14.98
CA GLU A 133 -3.98 4.00 15.67
C GLU A 133 -3.75 2.54 15.24
N GLU A 134 -4.82 1.79 14.97
CA GLU A 134 -4.78 0.42 14.47
C GLU A 134 -4.11 0.37 13.09
N GLN A 135 -4.52 1.27 12.19
CA GLN A 135 -3.93 1.34 10.86
C GLN A 135 -2.46 1.80 10.92
N ARG A 136 -2.14 2.76 11.79
CA ARG A 136 -0.76 3.22 12.00
C ARG A 136 0.15 2.09 12.46
N LYS A 137 -0.27 1.29 13.45
CA LYS A 137 0.44 0.09 13.89
C LYS A 137 0.62 -0.90 12.74
N ALA A 138 -0.43 -1.11 11.93
CA ALA A 138 -0.35 -2.02 10.78
C ALA A 138 0.65 -1.53 9.73
N VAL A 139 0.69 -0.22 9.43
CA VAL A 139 1.70 0.36 8.52
C VAL A 139 3.11 0.05 9.04
N ILE A 140 3.37 0.30 10.33
CA ILE A 140 4.68 0.09 10.93
C ILE A 140 5.09 -1.38 10.84
N PHE A 141 4.26 -2.32 11.28
CA PHE A 141 4.65 -3.73 11.26
C PHE A 141 4.77 -4.31 9.85
N VAL A 142 3.89 -3.92 8.91
CA VAL A 142 3.95 -4.41 7.53
C VAL A 142 5.26 -4.00 6.87
N PHE A 143 5.65 -2.72 6.97
CA PHE A 143 6.90 -2.26 6.38
C PHE A 143 8.12 -2.84 7.09
N ALA A 144 8.08 -3.00 8.42
CA ALA A 144 9.16 -3.63 9.17
C ALA A 144 9.37 -5.10 8.76
N LEU A 145 8.30 -5.89 8.71
CA LEU A 145 8.38 -7.32 8.36
C LEU A 145 8.76 -7.53 6.89
N LEU A 146 8.29 -6.67 5.97
CA LEU A 146 8.72 -6.70 4.56
C LEU A 146 10.22 -6.37 4.43
N ALA A 147 10.68 -5.33 5.13
CA ALA A 147 12.09 -4.96 5.12
C ALA A 147 12.97 -6.09 5.67
N ASP A 148 12.58 -6.70 6.78
CA ASP A 148 13.31 -7.82 7.39
C ASP A 148 13.31 -9.06 6.47
N LYS A 149 12.16 -9.43 5.88
CA LYS A 149 12.04 -10.57 4.93
C LYS A 149 12.97 -10.44 3.74
N PHE A 150 13.05 -9.25 3.16
CA PHE A 150 13.85 -8.99 1.95
C PHE A 150 15.22 -8.37 2.26
N LYS A 151 15.61 -8.32 3.55
CA LYS A 151 16.91 -7.79 4.02
C LYS A 151 17.17 -6.36 3.53
N LEU A 152 16.15 -5.51 3.59
CA LEU A 152 16.23 -4.11 3.18
C LEU A 152 16.49 -3.22 4.41
N PRO A 153 17.48 -2.35 4.36
CA PRO A 153 17.62 -1.29 5.36
C PRO A 153 16.35 -0.41 5.42
N LYS A 154 15.88 -0.12 6.62
CA LYS A 154 14.69 0.72 6.87
C LYS A 154 15.04 2.21 6.65
N THR A 155 15.38 2.56 5.43
CA THR A 155 15.82 3.90 5.05
C THR A 155 15.09 4.39 3.81
N SER A 156 15.10 5.71 3.61
CA SER A 156 14.55 6.37 2.42
C SER A 156 15.19 5.96 1.09
N THR A 157 16.26 5.19 1.12
CA THR A 157 16.84 4.59 -0.08
C THR A 157 15.98 3.44 -0.61
N TYR A 158 15.42 2.63 0.28
CA TYR A 158 14.71 1.40 -0.05
C TYR A 158 13.19 1.50 0.13
N ILE A 159 12.71 2.43 0.97
CA ILE A 159 11.29 2.68 1.21
C ILE A 159 10.98 4.10 0.74
N ARG A 160 10.13 4.23 -0.29
CA ARG A 160 9.86 5.56 -0.88
C ARG A 160 8.38 5.80 -1.11
N PRO A 161 7.90 6.99 -0.76
CA PRO A 161 6.56 7.43 -1.11
C PRO A 161 6.47 7.90 -2.57
N HIS A 162 5.28 7.81 -3.15
CA HIS A 162 5.01 8.27 -4.51
C HIS A 162 5.28 9.78 -4.68
N ALA A 163 5.08 10.57 -3.63
CA ALA A 163 5.33 12.02 -3.61
C ALA A 163 6.75 12.42 -4.03
N TRP A 164 7.72 11.52 -3.94
CA TRP A 164 9.12 11.82 -4.28
C TRP A 164 9.47 11.60 -5.75
N PHE A 165 8.45 11.49 -6.61
CA PHE A 165 8.65 11.26 -8.05
C PHE A 165 7.81 12.20 -8.90
N THR A 166 8.35 12.57 -10.07
CA THR A 166 7.61 13.28 -11.12
C THR A 166 6.64 12.34 -11.83
N SER A 167 5.78 12.88 -12.70
CA SER A 167 4.91 12.08 -13.56
C SER A 167 5.66 11.14 -14.51
N GLY A 168 6.87 11.51 -14.92
CA GLY A 168 7.74 10.68 -15.75
C GLY A 168 8.60 9.69 -14.97
N GLY A 169 8.44 9.60 -13.63
CA GLY A 169 9.20 8.66 -12.79
C GLY A 169 10.61 9.13 -12.40
N THR A 170 10.93 10.40 -12.62
CA THR A 170 12.19 10.98 -12.12
C THR A 170 12.14 11.13 -10.61
N TYR A 171 13.14 10.59 -9.91
CA TYR A 171 13.26 10.70 -8.46
C TYR A 171 13.70 12.12 -8.05
N LEU A 172 12.92 12.75 -7.18
CA LEU A 172 13.16 14.13 -6.70
C LEU A 172 13.90 14.17 -5.35
N GLY A 173 13.93 13.06 -4.61
CA GLY A 173 14.54 12.99 -3.29
C GLY A 173 13.66 13.49 -2.13
N ASP A 174 12.61 14.25 -2.44
CA ASP A 174 11.64 14.79 -1.49
C ASP A 174 10.32 15.12 -2.18
N TYR A 175 9.28 15.44 -1.39
CA TYR A 175 8.08 16.09 -1.91
C TYR A 175 8.38 17.53 -2.30
N ILE A 176 8.14 17.87 -3.57
CA ILE A 176 8.31 19.22 -4.10
C ILE A 176 7.00 19.65 -4.77
N ALA A 177 6.31 20.61 -4.17
CA ALA A 177 5.08 21.17 -4.73
C ALA A 177 5.29 21.65 -6.16
N GLY A 178 4.39 21.31 -7.07
CA GLY A 178 4.47 21.65 -8.50
C GLY A 178 5.42 20.76 -9.34
N LYS A 179 6.26 19.92 -8.74
CA LYS A 179 7.12 18.94 -9.43
C LYS A 179 6.72 17.51 -9.15
N SER A 180 6.37 17.21 -7.90
CA SER A 180 5.85 15.89 -7.50
C SER A 180 4.56 15.57 -8.24
N ARG A 181 4.43 14.33 -8.73
CA ARG A 181 3.22 13.91 -9.41
C ARG A 181 1.98 13.96 -8.52
N LYS A 182 2.13 13.56 -7.26
CA LYS A 182 1.06 13.44 -6.27
C LYS A 182 1.59 13.80 -4.88
N THR A 183 0.69 14.07 -3.95
CA THR A 183 0.96 14.20 -2.53
C THR A 183 1.14 12.85 -1.80
N CYS A 184 0.76 11.75 -2.47
CA CYS A 184 0.72 10.39 -1.93
C CYS A 184 2.05 9.97 -1.24
N PRO A 185 2.01 9.52 0.02
CA PRO A 185 0.87 8.99 0.79
C PRO A 185 0.08 10.04 1.58
N GLY A 186 0.30 11.33 1.36
CA GLY A 186 -0.47 12.42 1.94
C GLY A 186 0.38 13.39 2.74
N THR A 187 0.04 14.68 2.65
CA THR A 187 0.76 15.78 3.31
C THR A 187 0.63 15.80 4.84
N ASN A 188 -0.23 14.92 5.41
CA ASN A 188 -0.37 14.66 6.83
C ASN A 188 -0.26 13.15 7.16
N PHE A 189 0.42 12.38 6.32
CA PHE A 189 0.59 10.94 6.51
C PHE A 189 1.20 10.64 7.88
N MET A 190 0.55 9.76 8.66
CA MET A 190 0.93 9.37 10.03
C MET A 190 1.10 10.56 11.01
N GLY A 191 0.56 11.74 10.66
CA GLY A 191 0.70 12.98 11.45
C GLY A 191 1.97 13.80 11.15
N PHE A 192 2.89 13.29 10.33
CA PHE A 192 4.17 13.96 10.02
C PHE A 192 4.27 14.42 8.56
N GLY A 193 3.55 13.75 7.64
CA GLY A 193 3.51 14.09 6.22
C GLY A 193 4.37 13.20 5.32
N ASN A 194 4.66 13.71 4.11
CA ASN A 194 5.27 12.97 3.01
C ASN A 194 6.67 13.47 2.60
N THR A 195 7.27 14.36 3.38
CA THR A 195 8.63 14.84 3.15
C THR A 195 9.69 13.85 3.60
N ARG A 196 10.93 14.01 3.14
CA ARG A 196 12.05 13.18 3.59
C ARG A 196 12.29 13.28 5.10
N LYS A 197 12.13 14.47 5.66
CA LYS A 197 12.22 14.69 7.13
C LYS A 197 11.09 13.94 7.87
N ALA A 198 9.88 13.96 7.33
CA ALA A 198 8.75 13.25 7.91
C ALA A 198 8.95 11.72 7.88
N PHE A 199 9.66 11.19 6.88
CA PHE A 199 9.94 9.77 6.74
C PHE A 199 10.63 9.20 7.99
N GLU A 200 11.60 9.90 8.58
CA GLU A 200 12.33 9.46 9.78
C GLU A 200 11.41 9.36 11.03
N ASN A 201 10.24 10.01 11.00
CA ASN A 201 9.23 9.92 12.05
C ASN A 201 8.13 8.90 11.73
N ASN A 202 8.02 8.49 10.46
CA ASN A 202 7.00 7.55 10.00
C ASN A 202 7.48 6.09 10.07
N PHE A 203 8.76 5.86 9.94
CA PHE A 203 9.43 4.56 9.86
C PHE A 203 10.74 4.56 10.67
#